data_044d7d6b1e69140595cdb25bdf3a0979
#
_entry.id   044d7d6b1e69140595cdb25bdf3a0979
#
_cell.length_a   1.000
_cell.length_b   1.000
_cell.length_c   1.000
_cell.angle_alpha   90.00
_cell.angle_beta   90.00
_cell.angle_gamma   90.00
#
_symmetry.space_group_name_H-M   'P 1'
#
loop_
_entity.id
_entity.type
_entity.pdbx_description
1 polymer ?
#
loop_
_entity_poly.entity_id
_entity_poly.type
_entity_poly.pdbx_seq_one_letter_code
_entity_poly.pdbx_strand_id
1 'polypeptide(L)'
;NVHPGWRQLAAPLLTWENDLLDDLAMTGKRSGADYGEAEKERYLWLVNAPHPLSAGLPAGAANVYVKQAPMSWGKTGLGAATIAKLYGQPEKAAIFGYEKGATMDYESLAPARRIMFFLDNASFTNLSEAGLRLFDAAVDWAAGECASDQTP
;
A
#
# COMPACT_ATOMS: atom_id res chain seq x y z
N ASN A 1 2.16 7.26 -16.84
CA ASN A 1 0.89 7.97 -16.66
C ASN A 1 -0.28 7.06 -16.94
N VAL A 2 -1.30 7.11 -16.10
CA VAL A 2 -2.55 6.36 -16.32
C VAL A 2 -3.66 7.32 -16.73
N HIS A 3 -4.66 6.77 -17.42
CA HIS A 3 -5.83 7.54 -17.83
C HIS A 3 -6.53 8.13 -16.59
N PRO A 4 -6.98 9.39 -16.60
CA PRO A 4 -7.64 10.00 -15.44
C PRO A 4 -8.85 9.22 -14.92
N GLY A 5 -9.49 8.41 -15.73
CA GLY A 5 -10.60 7.54 -15.33
C GLY A 5 -10.23 6.50 -14.27
N TRP A 6 -8.96 6.11 -14.18
CA TRP A 6 -8.51 5.16 -13.16
C TRP A 6 -8.65 5.70 -11.74
N ARG A 7 -8.47 7.01 -11.57
CA ARG A 7 -8.67 7.67 -10.27
C ARG A 7 -10.10 7.52 -9.77
N GLN A 8 -11.07 7.49 -10.68
CA GLN A 8 -12.49 7.45 -10.38
C GLN A 8 -13.10 6.05 -10.48
N LEU A 9 -12.28 5.04 -10.74
CA LEU A 9 -12.74 3.68 -10.88
C LEU A 9 -13.42 3.20 -9.59
N ALA A 10 -14.70 2.80 -9.68
CA ALA A 10 -15.48 2.35 -8.53
C ALA A 10 -15.28 0.85 -8.25
N ALA A 11 -14.05 0.39 -8.33
CA ALA A 11 -13.64 -0.96 -7.99
C ALA A 11 -12.38 -0.91 -7.13
N PRO A 12 -12.16 -1.89 -6.24
CA PRO A 12 -10.94 -1.92 -5.45
C PRO A 12 -9.70 -1.98 -6.34
N LEU A 13 -8.65 -1.30 -5.93
CA LEU A 13 -7.41 -1.23 -6.70
C LEU A 13 -6.22 -1.41 -5.77
N LEU A 14 -5.35 -2.34 -6.14
CA LEU A 14 -4.08 -2.57 -5.47
C LEU A 14 -2.94 -2.26 -6.44
N THR A 15 -1.97 -1.50 -6.00
CA THR A 15 -0.82 -1.13 -6.82
C THR A 15 0.49 -1.20 -6.03
N TRP A 16 1.59 -1.45 -6.73
CA TRP A 16 2.94 -1.27 -6.21
C TRP A 16 3.77 -0.34 -7.11
N GLU A 17 3.12 0.30 -8.08
CA GLU A 17 3.78 1.25 -8.97
C GLU A 17 3.84 2.62 -8.29
N ASN A 18 4.98 2.98 -7.73
CA ASN A 18 5.11 4.24 -7.01
C ASN A 18 4.84 5.46 -7.91
N ASP A 19 5.21 5.38 -9.18
CA ASP A 19 4.98 6.47 -10.15
C ASP A 19 3.49 6.73 -10.45
N LEU A 20 2.61 5.80 -10.10
CA LEU A 20 1.18 5.96 -10.33
C LEU A 20 0.42 6.48 -9.10
N LEU A 21 1.08 6.56 -7.96
CA LEU A 21 0.42 6.94 -6.71
C LEU A 21 -0.17 8.35 -6.78
N ASP A 22 0.54 9.28 -7.40
CA ASP A 22 0.07 10.64 -7.59
C ASP A 22 -1.09 10.71 -8.60
N ASP A 23 -1.02 9.93 -9.68
CA ASP A 23 -2.09 9.86 -10.67
C ASP A 23 -3.40 9.34 -10.07
N LEU A 24 -3.29 8.46 -9.07
CA LEU A 24 -4.43 7.88 -8.36
C LEU A 24 -4.88 8.73 -7.17
N ALA A 25 -4.22 9.85 -6.92
CA ALA A 25 -4.42 10.73 -5.77
C ALA A 25 -4.18 10.05 -4.42
N MET A 26 -3.42 8.96 -4.40
CA MET A 26 -3.05 8.26 -3.17
C MET A 26 -1.91 8.95 -2.43
N THR A 27 -1.14 9.77 -3.13
CA THR A 27 -0.06 10.61 -2.59
C THR A 27 -0.04 11.95 -3.32
N GLY A 28 0.79 12.90 -2.82
CA GLY A 28 1.09 14.13 -3.56
C GLY A 28 1.96 13.86 -4.78
N LYS A 29 2.31 14.89 -5.52
CA LYS A 29 2.93 14.80 -6.85
C LYS A 29 4.45 14.89 -6.85
N ARG A 30 5.09 15.16 -5.72
CA ARG A 30 6.53 15.41 -5.68
C ARG A 30 7.30 14.10 -5.60
N SER A 31 7.92 13.70 -6.71
CA SER A 31 8.79 12.52 -6.75
C SER A 31 9.93 12.69 -5.74
N GLY A 32 10.23 11.64 -4.99
CA GLY A 32 11.27 11.66 -3.97
C GLY A 32 10.84 12.26 -2.63
N ALA A 33 9.74 13.01 -2.60
CA ALA A 33 9.18 13.59 -1.36
C ALA A 33 7.84 12.94 -1.00
N ASP A 34 6.96 12.78 -1.97
CA ASP A 34 5.61 12.23 -1.75
C ASP A 34 5.52 10.75 -2.13
N TYR A 35 6.42 10.27 -2.97
CA TYR A 35 6.53 8.85 -3.34
C TYR A 35 7.94 8.58 -3.88
N GLY A 36 8.31 7.31 -3.94
CA GLY A 36 9.60 6.92 -4.48
C GLY A 36 9.90 5.45 -4.26
N GLU A 37 11.18 5.12 -4.42
CA GLU A 37 11.70 3.78 -4.27
C GLU A 37 12.95 3.79 -3.40
N ALA A 38 13.06 2.83 -2.49
CA ALA A 38 14.26 2.60 -1.70
C ALA A 38 14.94 1.34 -2.25
N GLU A 39 16.22 1.43 -2.60
CA GLU A 39 16.88 0.42 -3.44
C GLU A 39 17.29 -0.86 -2.74
N LYS A 40 17.60 -0.81 -1.44
CA LYS A 40 18.19 -1.95 -0.72
C LYS A 40 17.48 -2.14 0.62
N GLU A 41 16.29 -2.70 0.56
CA GLU A 41 15.47 -2.91 1.74
C GLU A 41 15.15 -4.39 1.91
N ARG A 42 14.79 -4.79 3.12
CA ARG A 42 14.44 -6.16 3.42
C ARG A 42 13.37 -6.24 4.52
N TYR A 43 13.30 -5.23 5.38
CA TYR A 43 12.43 -5.20 6.55
C TYR A 43 11.42 -4.08 6.46
N LEU A 44 10.22 -4.35 6.97
CA LEU A 44 9.22 -3.33 7.23
C LEU A 44 9.04 -3.19 8.73
N TRP A 45 8.51 -2.06 9.15
CA TRP A 45 8.02 -1.87 10.51
C TRP A 45 6.49 -1.81 10.48
N LEU A 46 5.83 -2.83 11.08
CA LEU A 46 4.38 -2.88 11.15
C LEU A 46 3.89 -1.97 12.27
N VAL A 47 3.04 -1.02 11.93
CA VAL A 47 2.55 0.00 12.87
C VAL A 47 1.08 -0.18 13.26
N ASN A 48 0.36 -1.07 12.59
CA ASN A 48 -1.08 -1.26 12.85
C ASN A 48 -1.43 -2.74 12.84
N ALA A 49 -0.94 -3.48 13.83
CA ALA A 49 -1.13 -4.92 13.93
C ALA A 49 -2.60 -5.37 13.93
N PRO A 50 -3.56 -4.63 14.56
CA PRO A 50 -4.98 -5.03 14.53
C PRO A 50 -5.64 -4.96 13.16
N HIS A 51 -5.10 -4.20 12.23
CA HIS A 51 -5.73 -4.04 10.91
C HIS A 51 -5.59 -5.33 10.08
N PRO A 52 -6.61 -5.71 9.30
CA PRO A 52 -6.54 -6.91 8.44
C PRO A 52 -5.36 -6.93 7.49
N LEU A 53 -4.92 -5.77 7.00
CA LEU A 53 -3.77 -5.67 6.10
C LEU A 53 -2.43 -6.05 6.77
N SER A 54 -2.40 -6.17 8.09
CA SER A 54 -1.23 -6.67 8.82
C SER A 54 -1.13 -8.19 8.87
N ALA A 55 -2.11 -8.89 8.29
CA ALA A 55 -2.08 -10.35 8.11
C ALA A 55 -1.93 -11.16 9.41
N GLY A 56 -2.30 -10.58 10.56
CA GLY A 56 -2.12 -11.20 11.87
C GLY A 56 -0.69 -11.17 12.39
N LEU A 57 0.22 -10.48 11.71
CA LEU A 57 1.60 -10.34 12.17
C LEU A 57 1.68 -9.33 13.33
N PRO A 58 2.61 -9.52 14.27
CA PRO A 58 2.77 -8.58 15.37
C PRO A 58 3.34 -7.24 14.91
N ALA A 59 3.08 -6.19 15.68
CA ALA A 59 3.72 -4.90 15.46
C ALA A 59 5.23 -5.01 15.58
N GLY A 60 5.96 -4.20 14.85
CA GLY A 60 7.41 -4.16 14.87
C GLY A 60 8.05 -4.64 13.58
N ALA A 61 9.31 -5.02 13.65
CA ALA A 61 10.09 -5.41 12.47
C ALA A 61 9.58 -6.72 11.86
N ALA A 62 9.40 -6.72 10.55
CA ALA A 62 9.04 -7.89 9.78
C ALA A 62 9.99 -8.04 8.61
N ASN A 63 10.59 -9.21 8.48
CA ASN A 63 11.45 -9.55 7.34
C ASN A 63 10.57 -9.99 6.17
N VAL A 64 10.43 -9.14 5.15
CA VAL A 64 9.49 -9.37 4.05
C VAL A 64 10.16 -9.82 2.75
N TYR A 65 11.46 -9.64 2.63
CA TYR A 65 12.23 -10.12 1.48
C TYR A 65 13.26 -11.15 1.91
N VAL A 66 13.51 -12.13 1.04
CA VAL A 66 14.58 -13.12 1.24
C VAL A 66 15.95 -12.45 1.09
N LYS A 67 16.11 -11.55 0.13
CA LYS A 67 17.32 -10.78 -0.13
C LYS A 67 16.96 -9.31 -0.21
N GLN A 68 17.92 -8.42 0.03
CA GLN A 68 17.72 -6.98 -0.19
C GLN A 68 17.27 -6.72 -1.62
N ALA A 69 16.26 -5.87 -1.77
CA ALA A 69 15.71 -5.50 -3.06
C ALA A 69 14.98 -4.17 -2.95
N PRO A 70 14.63 -3.54 -4.07
CA PRO A 70 13.88 -2.29 -4.01
C PRO A 70 12.51 -2.44 -3.38
N MET A 71 12.09 -1.40 -2.65
CA MET A 71 10.73 -1.25 -2.13
C MET A 71 10.15 0.08 -2.55
N SER A 72 8.93 0.06 -3.06
CA SER A 72 8.17 1.27 -3.34
C SER A 72 7.56 1.82 -2.06
N TRP A 73 7.45 3.13 -1.95
CA TRP A 73 6.87 3.81 -0.79
C TRP A 73 6.08 5.04 -1.22
N GLY A 74 5.22 5.51 -0.32
CA GLY A 74 4.47 6.74 -0.51
C GLY A 74 4.25 7.47 0.80
N LYS A 75 3.99 8.77 0.70
CA LYS A 75 3.58 9.59 1.82
C LYS A 75 2.05 9.60 1.86
N THR A 76 1.50 9.13 2.96
CA THR A 76 0.05 8.93 3.10
C THR A 76 -0.73 10.24 3.20
N GLY A 77 -1.95 10.26 2.65
CA GLY A 77 -2.92 11.32 2.85
C GLY A 77 -3.69 11.16 4.16
N LEU A 78 -4.60 12.07 4.42
CA LEU A 78 -5.30 12.20 5.72
C LEU A 78 -6.11 10.98 6.11
N GLY A 79 -6.80 10.38 5.17
CA GLY A 79 -7.71 9.26 5.45
C GLY A 79 -7.07 7.88 5.35
N ALA A 80 -5.75 7.80 5.18
CA ALA A 80 -5.06 6.52 5.01
C ALA A 80 -5.01 5.72 6.30
N ALA A 81 -5.20 4.41 6.18
CA ALA A 81 -4.78 3.46 7.20
C ALA A 81 -3.34 3.07 6.86
N THR A 82 -2.37 3.49 7.68
CA THR A 82 -0.97 3.15 7.49
C THR A 82 -0.69 1.84 8.22
N ILE A 83 -0.21 0.84 7.48
CA ILE A 83 0.00 -0.51 7.98
C ILE A 83 1.46 -0.77 8.30
N ALA A 84 2.34 -0.38 7.37
CA ALA A 84 3.77 -0.61 7.53
C ALA A 84 4.56 0.52 6.90
N LYS A 85 5.72 0.76 7.48
CA LYS A 85 6.69 1.75 7.00
C LYS A 85 8.00 1.06 6.71
N LEU A 86 8.85 1.69 5.90
CA LEU A 86 10.21 1.18 5.69
C LEU A 86 10.95 1.20 7.03
N TYR A 87 11.70 0.16 7.29
CA TYR A 87 12.47 0.03 8.54
C TYR A 87 13.42 1.22 8.69
N GLY A 88 13.31 1.93 9.82
CA GLY A 88 14.16 3.09 10.09
C GLY A 88 13.81 4.36 9.32
N GLN A 89 12.73 4.35 8.53
CA GLN A 89 12.32 5.50 7.72
C GLN A 89 10.82 5.76 7.92
N PRO A 90 10.43 6.31 9.07
CA PRO A 90 9.01 6.38 9.46
C PRO A 90 8.15 7.30 8.59
N GLU A 91 8.74 8.16 7.79
CA GLU A 91 8.03 9.03 6.86
C GLU A 91 7.66 8.32 5.54
N LYS A 92 8.17 7.10 5.33
CA LYS A 92 7.96 6.36 4.08
C LYS A 92 7.07 5.16 4.33
N ALA A 93 5.80 5.27 3.96
CA ALA A 93 4.85 4.18 4.12
C ALA A 93 4.99 3.17 2.99
N ALA A 94 5.11 1.91 3.35
CA ALA A 94 5.31 0.80 2.41
C ALA A 94 4.01 0.05 2.15
N ILE A 95 3.12 -0.03 3.13
CA ILE A 95 1.77 -0.57 2.97
C ILE A 95 0.80 0.42 3.59
N PHE A 96 -0.12 0.91 2.79
CA PHE A 96 -1.20 1.76 3.29
C PHE A 96 -2.43 1.59 2.40
N GLY A 97 -3.59 1.91 2.95
CA GLY A 97 -4.83 1.77 2.24
C GLY A 97 -5.81 2.86 2.58
N TYR A 98 -6.77 3.03 1.69
CA TYR A 98 -7.91 3.93 1.88
C TYR A 98 -9.19 3.10 1.77
N GLU A 99 -10.07 3.26 2.74
CA GLU A 99 -11.43 2.74 2.61
C GLU A 99 -12.20 3.56 1.60
N LYS A 100 -13.26 2.98 1.04
CA LYS A 100 -14.20 3.72 0.20
C LYS A 100 -14.70 4.94 0.98
N GLY A 101 -14.61 6.13 0.38
CA GLY A 101 -15.01 7.39 0.99
C GLY A 101 -13.95 8.06 1.84
N ALA A 102 -12.79 7.43 2.06
CA ALA A 102 -11.70 8.05 2.80
C ALA A 102 -11.06 9.17 2.00
N THR A 103 -10.58 10.20 2.69
CA THR A 103 -9.92 11.34 2.05
C THR A 103 -8.51 10.96 1.62
N MET A 104 -8.27 11.04 0.33
CA MET A 104 -6.96 10.89 -0.28
C MET A 104 -6.31 12.27 -0.48
N ASP A 105 -5.23 12.33 -1.22
CA ASP A 105 -4.55 13.59 -1.52
C ASP A 105 -5.47 14.53 -2.32
N TYR A 106 -5.24 15.83 -2.22
CA TYR A 106 -6.07 16.88 -2.86
C TYR A 106 -7.55 16.81 -2.45
N GLU A 107 -7.83 16.35 -1.25
CA GLU A 107 -9.21 16.22 -0.75
C GLU A 107 -10.09 15.34 -1.62
N SER A 108 -9.48 14.48 -2.46
CA SER A 108 -10.22 13.52 -3.26
C SER A 108 -10.73 12.39 -2.37
N LEU A 109 -11.92 11.89 -2.64
CA LEU A 109 -12.48 10.76 -1.91
C LEU A 109 -12.23 9.46 -2.66
N ALA A 110 -11.81 8.42 -1.97
CA ALA A 110 -11.59 7.12 -2.58
C ALA A 110 -12.91 6.52 -3.09
N PRO A 111 -13.06 6.24 -4.39
CA PRO A 111 -14.30 5.69 -4.94
C PRO A 111 -14.54 4.23 -4.56
N ALA A 112 -13.49 3.52 -4.17
CA ALA A 112 -13.47 2.17 -3.63
C ALA A 112 -12.15 2.02 -2.87
N ARG A 113 -11.90 0.87 -2.26
CA ARG A 113 -10.63 0.65 -1.55
C ARG A 113 -9.44 0.85 -2.48
N ARG A 114 -8.42 1.53 -1.96
CA ARG A 114 -7.16 1.76 -2.65
C ARG A 114 -6.05 1.24 -1.76
N ILE A 115 -5.17 0.41 -2.29
CA ILE A 115 -4.10 -0.21 -1.51
C ILE A 115 -2.77 0.02 -2.22
N MET A 116 -1.79 0.51 -1.47
CA MET A 116 -0.40 0.54 -1.89
C MET A 116 0.35 -0.60 -1.21
N PHE A 117 1.06 -1.39 -2.01
CA PHE A 117 1.93 -2.47 -1.52
C PHE A 117 3.36 -2.21 -1.99
N PHE A 118 4.33 -2.49 -1.18
CA PHE A 118 5.74 -2.05 -1.31
C PHE A 118 6.54 -2.69 -2.46
N LEU A 119 5.99 -3.61 -3.20
CA LEU A 119 6.74 -4.37 -4.19
C LEU A 119 7.40 -3.49 -5.25
N ASP A 120 8.42 -4.02 -5.86
CA ASP A 120 8.97 -3.62 -7.14
C ASP A 120 8.59 -4.69 -8.16
N ASN A 121 8.62 -4.35 -9.45
CA ASN A 121 8.15 -5.24 -10.51
C ASN A 121 8.89 -6.59 -10.57
N ALA A 122 10.12 -6.65 -10.07
CA ALA A 122 10.92 -7.85 -10.07
C ALA A 122 10.97 -8.57 -8.72
N SER A 123 10.26 -8.08 -7.70
CA SER A 123 10.48 -8.53 -6.32
C SER A 123 9.49 -9.56 -5.80
N PHE A 124 8.43 -9.88 -6.54
CA PHE A 124 7.41 -10.81 -6.04
C PHE A 124 7.99 -12.16 -5.64
N THR A 125 8.86 -12.71 -6.46
CA THR A 125 9.50 -14.01 -6.20
C THR A 125 10.51 -13.94 -5.06
N ASN A 126 10.85 -12.76 -4.59
CA ASN A 126 11.77 -12.52 -3.47
C ASN A 126 11.04 -12.35 -2.12
N LEU A 127 9.72 -12.42 -2.09
CA LEU A 127 8.97 -12.31 -0.86
C LEU A 127 9.26 -13.49 0.07
N SER A 128 9.48 -13.17 1.35
CA SER A 128 9.55 -14.17 2.41
C SER A 128 8.15 -14.72 2.70
N GLU A 129 8.05 -15.68 3.62
CA GLU A 129 6.75 -16.15 4.09
C GLU A 129 5.90 -15.02 4.66
N ALA A 130 6.48 -14.15 5.48
CA ALA A 130 5.77 -13.00 6.03
C ALA A 130 5.34 -12.02 4.91
N GLY A 131 6.21 -11.78 3.94
CA GLY A 131 5.88 -10.95 2.78
C GLY A 131 4.72 -11.51 1.97
N LEU A 132 4.68 -12.81 1.75
CA LEU A 132 3.57 -13.47 1.05
C LEU A 132 2.27 -13.38 1.84
N ARG A 133 2.32 -13.55 3.16
CA ARG A 133 1.13 -13.38 4.01
C ARG A 133 0.56 -11.97 3.92
N LEU A 134 1.42 -10.97 3.90
CA LEU A 134 1.00 -9.58 3.75
C LEU A 134 0.37 -9.32 2.38
N PHE A 135 0.94 -9.91 1.33
CA PHE A 135 0.39 -9.79 -0.02
C PHE A 135 -1.00 -10.42 -0.11
N ASP A 136 -1.15 -11.64 0.42
CA ASP A 136 -2.44 -12.35 0.44
C ASP A 136 -3.49 -11.54 1.21
N ALA A 137 -3.10 -10.95 2.33
CA ALA A 137 -3.99 -10.11 3.11
C ALA A 137 -4.44 -8.85 2.33
N ALA A 138 -3.55 -8.28 1.54
CA ALA A 138 -3.89 -7.12 0.70
C ALA A 138 -4.91 -7.48 -0.37
N VAL A 139 -4.73 -8.63 -1.02
CA VAL A 139 -5.67 -9.14 -2.02
C VAL A 139 -7.03 -9.44 -1.36
N ASP A 140 -7.01 -10.12 -0.23
CA ASP A 140 -8.24 -10.48 0.51
C ASP A 140 -9.00 -9.25 0.97
N TRP A 141 -8.30 -8.23 1.42
CA TRP A 141 -8.94 -7.00 1.87
C TRP A 141 -9.62 -6.26 0.70
N ALA A 142 -8.96 -6.21 -0.46
CA ALA A 142 -9.56 -5.66 -1.67
C ALA A 142 -10.79 -6.47 -2.10
N ALA A 143 -10.66 -7.79 -2.15
CA ALA A 143 -11.76 -8.69 -2.53
C ALA A 143 -12.91 -8.64 -1.50
N GLY A 144 -12.59 -8.45 -0.22
CA GLY A 144 -13.57 -8.34 0.85
C GLY A 144 -14.51 -7.16 0.67
N GLU A 145 -14.05 -6.04 0.13
CA GLU A 145 -14.91 -4.91 -0.21
C GLU A 145 -15.96 -5.31 -1.25
N CYS A 146 -15.53 -6.03 -2.29
CA CYS A 146 -16.44 -6.52 -3.30
C CYS A 146 -17.50 -7.46 -2.69
N ALA A 147 -17.09 -8.37 -1.81
CA ALA A 147 -17.98 -9.28 -1.12
C ALA A 147 -18.94 -8.53 -0.19
N SER A 148 -18.45 -7.51 0.52
CA SER A 148 -19.28 -6.67 1.42
C SER A 148 -20.35 -5.92 0.65
N ASP A 149 -20.03 -5.42 -0.54
CA ASP A 149 -20.97 -4.71 -1.39
C ASP A 149 -22.09 -5.61 -1.91
N GLN A 150 -21.87 -6.91 -1.93
CA GLN A 150 -22.85 -7.92 -2.37
C GLN A 150 -23.71 -8.44 -1.23
N THR A 151 -23.39 -8.11 0.01
CA THR A 151 -24.14 -8.55 1.18
C THR A 151 -25.31 -7.59 1.45
N PRO A 152 -26.55 -8.07 1.51
CA PRO A 152 -27.69 -7.21 1.79
C PRO A 152 -27.69 -6.62 3.19
#